data_2480f3c706d0ec4ff83ae0e92df1a575
#
_entry.id   2480f3c706d0ec4ff83ae0e92df1a575
#
_cell.length_a   1.000
_cell.length_b   1.000
_cell.length_c   1.000
_cell.angle_alpha   90.00
_cell.angle_beta   90.00
_cell.angle_gamma   90.00
#
_symmetry.space_group_name_H-M   'P 1'
#
loop_
_entity.id
_entity.type
_entity.pdbx_description
1 polymer ?
#
loop_
_entity_poly.entity_id
_entity_poly.type
_entity_poly.pdbx_seq_one_letter_code
_entity_poly.pdbx_strand_id
1 'polypeptide(L)'
;AAYYSNYFMTNAVQATVQDMRNEMTEKINRTSVSYFDKHQFGDLLGRMTGDVESVSNALQQSLLQIVNAVFTLGLVIAMMIWLNASLALVVIISMPLSYWVAKKVLVLSQPYFKGQADALGRLYGFVQENLTGFNVIKLYGREEQSAQEFYDITHNLQQVGFKATMVSSMVMPLVGFISHMTYLLLALLGGLAVLQGVLTIG
;
A
#
# COMPACT_ATOMS: atom_id res chain seq x y z
N ALA A 1 4.03 -5.83 -27.05
CA ALA A 1 3.35 -6.44 -25.88
C ALA A 1 2.71 -5.37 -24.98
N ALA A 2 3.44 -4.38 -24.47
CA ALA A 2 2.91 -3.37 -23.54
C ALA A 2 1.71 -2.57 -24.08
N TYR A 3 1.71 -2.21 -25.36
CA TYR A 3 0.60 -1.47 -25.98
C TYR A 3 -0.72 -2.28 -25.93
N TYR A 4 -0.69 -3.55 -26.31
CA TYR A 4 -1.88 -4.40 -26.30
C TYR A 4 -2.36 -4.67 -24.87
N SER A 5 -1.44 -4.89 -23.95
CA SER A 5 -1.78 -5.08 -22.52
C SER A 5 -2.50 -3.84 -21.97
N ASN A 6 -1.96 -2.64 -22.21
CA ASN A 6 -2.59 -1.38 -21.79
C ASN A 6 -3.97 -1.18 -22.43
N TYR A 7 -4.11 -1.47 -23.71
CA TYR A 7 -5.38 -1.32 -24.42
C TYR A 7 -6.48 -2.22 -23.86
N PHE A 8 -6.19 -3.52 -23.67
CA PHE A 8 -7.17 -4.45 -23.11
C PHE A 8 -7.51 -4.14 -21.66
N MET A 9 -6.49 -3.78 -20.85
CA MET A 9 -6.72 -3.42 -19.44
C MET A 9 -7.52 -2.14 -19.30
N THR A 10 -7.22 -1.10 -20.07
CA THR A 10 -7.99 0.15 -20.04
C THR A 10 -9.45 -0.11 -20.42
N ASN A 11 -9.71 -0.90 -21.47
CA ASN A 11 -11.07 -1.24 -21.84
C ASN A 11 -11.80 -2.04 -20.74
N ALA A 12 -11.16 -3.01 -20.12
CA ALA A 12 -11.76 -3.80 -19.04
C ALA A 12 -12.09 -2.93 -17.82
N VAL A 13 -11.16 -2.04 -17.42
CA VAL A 13 -11.38 -1.12 -16.30
C VAL A 13 -12.50 -0.12 -16.62
N GLN A 14 -12.51 0.45 -17.81
CA GLN A 14 -13.55 1.41 -18.20
C GLN A 14 -14.94 0.74 -18.27
N ALA A 15 -15.04 -0.50 -18.74
CA ALA A 15 -16.28 -1.27 -18.69
C ALA A 15 -16.76 -1.48 -17.25
N THR A 16 -15.85 -1.90 -16.35
CA THR A 16 -16.18 -2.09 -14.92
C THR A 16 -16.62 -0.77 -14.27
N VAL A 17 -15.95 0.34 -14.57
CA VAL A 17 -16.32 1.67 -14.05
C VAL A 17 -17.68 2.11 -14.56
N GLN A 18 -17.98 1.82 -15.83
CA GLN A 18 -19.29 2.09 -16.42
C GLN A 18 -20.38 1.29 -15.71
N ASP A 19 -20.15 -0.01 -15.46
CA ASP A 19 -21.09 -0.85 -14.73
C ASP A 19 -21.32 -0.35 -13.29
N MET A 20 -20.25 0.02 -12.58
CA MET A 20 -20.36 0.64 -11.26
C MET A 20 -21.21 1.93 -11.28
N ARG A 21 -20.99 2.81 -12.25
CA ARG A 21 -21.77 4.06 -12.38
C ARG A 21 -23.24 3.75 -12.68
N ASN A 22 -23.51 2.77 -13.52
CA ASN A 22 -24.88 2.35 -13.84
C ASN A 22 -25.58 1.78 -12.63
N GLU A 23 -24.92 0.87 -11.86
CA GLU A 23 -25.48 0.31 -10.64
C GLU A 23 -25.73 1.38 -9.57
N MET A 24 -24.80 2.32 -9.40
CA MET A 24 -25.00 3.44 -8.46
C MET A 24 -26.17 4.31 -8.87
N THR A 25 -26.32 4.63 -10.17
CA THR A 25 -27.45 5.41 -10.69
C THR A 25 -28.78 4.67 -10.48
N GLU A 26 -28.81 3.37 -10.78
CA GLU A 26 -30.01 2.56 -10.55
C GLU A 26 -30.38 2.50 -9.06
N LYS A 27 -29.39 2.35 -8.18
CA LYS A 27 -29.61 2.32 -6.73
C LYS A 27 -30.13 3.66 -6.22
N ILE A 28 -29.60 4.78 -6.71
CA ILE A 28 -30.08 6.13 -6.39
C ILE A 28 -31.53 6.31 -6.82
N ASN A 29 -31.88 5.90 -8.02
CA ASN A 29 -33.25 6.01 -8.56
C ASN A 29 -34.27 5.17 -7.76
N ARG A 30 -33.83 4.09 -7.11
CA ARG A 30 -34.66 3.24 -6.25
C ARG A 30 -34.65 3.67 -4.78
N THR A 31 -33.83 4.63 -4.40
CA THR A 31 -33.68 5.09 -3.01
C THR A 31 -34.83 6.04 -2.65
N SER A 32 -35.36 5.92 -1.43
CA SER A 32 -36.45 6.78 -0.94
C SER A 32 -35.99 8.23 -0.77
N VAL A 33 -36.93 9.18 -0.96
CA VAL A 33 -36.69 10.62 -0.77
C VAL A 33 -36.16 10.91 0.65
N SER A 34 -36.65 10.19 1.66
CA SER A 34 -36.21 10.34 3.06
C SER A 34 -34.69 10.06 3.25
N TYR A 35 -34.04 9.32 2.36
CA TYR A 35 -32.61 9.13 2.39
C TYR A 35 -31.86 10.40 2.01
N PHE A 36 -32.36 11.12 1.00
CA PHE A 36 -31.77 12.37 0.52
C PHE A 36 -31.93 13.51 1.52
N ASP A 37 -33.01 13.49 2.31
CA ASP A 37 -33.24 14.47 3.39
C ASP A 37 -32.21 14.33 4.52
N LYS A 38 -31.64 13.13 4.71
CA LYS A 38 -30.65 12.82 5.77
C LYS A 38 -29.20 12.88 5.32
N HIS A 39 -28.94 12.93 4.02
CA HIS A 39 -27.59 12.92 3.47
C HIS A 39 -27.36 14.12 2.54
N GLN A 40 -26.21 14.74 2.64
CA GLN A 40 -25.90 15.87 1.78
C GLN A 40 -25.73 15.39 0.33
N PHE A 41 -26.40 16.05 -0.59
CA PHE A 41 -26.33 15.73 -2.04
C PHE A 41 -24.88 15.80 -2.58
N GLY A 42 -24.06 16.72 -2.02
CA GLY A 42 -22.63 16.83 -2.36
C GLY A 42 -21.82 15.59 -2.00
N ASP A 43 -22.13 14.90 -0.90
CA ASP A 43 -21.45 13.64 -0.52
C ASP A 43 -21.78 12.52 -1.51
N LEU A 44 -23.01 12.41 -1.95
CA LEU A 44 -23.41 11.44 -2.97
C LEU A 44 -22.74 11.72 -4.32
N LEU A 45 -22.70 12.97 -4.75
CA LEU A 45 -21.96 13.36 -5.97
C LEU A 45 -20.48 13.08 -5.84
N GLY A 46 -19.87 13.38 -4.69
CA GLY A 46 -18.47 13.09 -4.42
C GLY A 46 -18.14 11.61 -4.57
N ARG A 47 -19.00 10.73 -4.05
CA ARG A 47 -18.85 9.27 -4.19
C ARG A 47 -19.03 8.80 -5.62
N MET A 48 -20.04 9.30 -6.33
CA MET A 48 -20.30 8.93 -7.72
C MET A 48 -19.21 9.37 -8.69
N THR A 49 -18.54 10.47 -8.40
CA THR A 49 -17.49 11.02 -9.27
C THR A 49 -16.10 10.72 -8.73
N GLY A 50 -15.74 11.26 -7.57
CA GLY A 50 -14.39 11.19 -7.01
C GLY A 50 -13.98 9.80 -6.54
N ASP A 51 -14.86 9.10 -5.81
CA ASP A 51 -14.52 7.77 -5.31
C ASP A 51 -14.47 6.75 -6.45
N VAL A 52 -15.40 6.82 -7.41
CA VAL A 52 -15.37 5.95 -8.60
C VAL A 52 -14.14 6.20 -9.44
N GLU A 53 -13.73 7.47 -9.62
CA GLU A 53 -12.50 7.83 -10.33
C GLU A 53 -11.26 7.30 -9.59
N SER A 54 -11.23 7.40 -8.26
CA SER A 54 -10.15 6.86 -7.43
C SER A 54 -10.05 5.34 -7.55
N VAL A 55 -11.18 4.63 -7.56
CA VAL A 55 -11.24 3.18 -7.81
C VAL A 55 -10.77 2.85 -9.22
N SER A 56 -11.20 3.62 -10.23
CA SER A 56 -10.75 3.45 -11.62
C SER A 56 -9.23 3.53 -11.74
N ASN A 57 -8.64 4.58 -11.18
CA ASN A 57 -7.19 4.79 -11.20
C ASN A 57 -6.44 3.69 -10.45
N ALA A 58 -6.93 3.29 -9.27
CA ALA A 58 -6.35 2.20 -8.49
C ALA A 58 -6.42 0.86 -9.23
N LEU A 59 -7.56 0.52 -9.84
CA LEU A 59 -7.72 -0.70 -10.63
C LEU A 59 -6.79 -0.70 -11.84
N GLN A 60 -6.74 0.39 -12.60
CA GLN A 60 -5.91 0.52 -13.79
C GLN A 60 -4.43 0.31 -13.45
N GLN A 61 -3.94 0.97 -12.40
CA GLN A 61 -2.56 0.85 -11.97
C GLN A 61 -2.24 -0.53 -11.40
N SER A 62 -3.11 -1.06 -10.54
CA SER A 62 -2.88 -2.35 -9.86
C SER A 62 -2.95 -3.53 -10.83
N LEU A 63 -3.93 -3.56 -11.74
CA LEU A 63 -4.07 -4.64 -12.71
C LEU A 63 -2.89 -4.69 -13.68
N LEU A 64 -2.46 -3.53 -14.21
CA LEU A 64 -1.28 -3.47 -15.07
C LEU A 64 -0.02 -3.97 -14.36
N GLN A 65 0.15 -3.56 -13.09
CA GLN A 65 1.30 -3.98 -12.29
C GLN A 65 1.30 -5.49 -12.02
N ILE A 66 0.14 -6.07 -11.69
CA ILE A 66 0.00 -7.52 -11.45
C ILE A 66 0.31 -8.30 -12.73
N VAL A 67 -0.28 -7.91 -13.86
CA VAL A 67 -0.05 -8.58 -15.15
C VAL A 67 1.43 -8.52 -15.52
N ASN A 68 2.04 -7.35 -15.47
CA ASN A 68 3.46 -7.19 -15.76
C ASN A 68 4.35 -8.00 -14.81
N ALA A 69 4.02 -8.03 -13.51
CA ALA A 69 4.78 -8.81 -12.52
C ALA A 69 4.70 -10.32 -12.81
N VAL A 70 3.50 -10.84 -13.11
CA VAL A 70 3.31 -12.28 -13.41
C VAL A 70 4.06 -12.68 -14.68
N PHE A 71 3.95 -11.89 -15.76
CA PHE A 71 4.66 -12.18 -17.00
C PHE A 71 6.18 -12.08 -16.84
N THR A 72 6.66 -11.02 -16.21
CA THR A 72 8.10 -10.82 -15.99
C THR A 72 8.68 -11.92 -15.12
N LEU A 73 8.00 -12.22 -14.00
CA LEU A 73 8.44 -13.28 -13.08
C LEU A 73 8.44 -14.64 -13.76
N GLY A 74 7.36 -14.98 -14.49
CA GLY A 74 7.25 -16.24 -15.21
C GLY A 74 8.34 -16.39 -16.28
N LEU A 75 8.57 -15.34 -17.07
CA LEU A 75 9.59 -15.35 -18.12
C LEU A 75 11.01 -15.47 -17.53
N VAL A 76 11.31 -14.70 -16.48
CA VAL A 76 12.62 -14.75 -15.80
C VAL A 76 12.87 -16.13 -15.21
N ILE A 77 11.89 -16.71 -14.50
CA ILE A 77 12.04 -18.06 -13.93
C ILE A 77 12.22 -19.11 -15.03
N ALA A 78 11.44 -19.04 -16.11
CA ALA A 78 11.56 -19.96 -17.24
C ALA A 78 12.94 -19.88 -17.89
N MET A 79 13.44 -18.67 -18.14
CA MET A 79 14.80 -18.47 -18.68
C MET A 79 15.89 -18.97 -17.73
N MET A 80 15.75 -18.72 -16.43
CA MET A 80 16.73 -19.19 -15.45
C MET A 80 16.79 -20.71 -15.38
N ILE A 81 15.63 -21.39 -15.39
CA ILE A 81 15.58 -22.86 -15.41
C ILE A 81 16.21 -23.39 -16.69
N TRP A 82 15.95 -22.74 -17.82
CA TRP A 82 16.51 -23.16 -19.12
C TRP A 82 18.03 -22.98 -19.18
N LEU A 83 18.55 -21.89 -18.60
CA LEU A 83 20.01 -21.64 -18.58
C LEU A 83 20.71 -22.53 -17.56
N ASN A 84 20.24 -22.60 -16.33
CA ASN A 84 20.79 -23.42 -15.27
C ASN A 84 19.80 -23.63 -14.12
N ALA A 85 19.24 -24.84 -14.02
CA ALA A 85 18.25 -25.19 -13.01
C ALA A 85 18.80 -25.11 -11.58
N SER A 86 20.10 -25.39 -11.36
CA SER A 86 20.70 -25.33 -10.02
C SER A 86 20.78 -23.87 -9.50
N LEU A 87 21.15 -22.91 -10.35
CA LEU A 87 21.18 -21.50 -10.02
C LEU A 87 19.75 -20.91 -9.86
N ALA A 88 18.81 -21.38 -10.70
CA ALA A 88 17.40 -21.01 -10.58
C ALA A 88 16.82 -21.38 -9.21
N LEU A 89 17.22 -22.54 -8.67
CA LEU A 89 16.75 -23.03 -7.37
C LEU A 89 17.13 -22.08 -6.21
N VAL A 90 18.32 -21.48 -6.26
CA VAL A 90 18.76 -20.48 -5.26
C VAL A 90 17.82 -19.28 -5.25
N VAL A 91 17.44 -18.77 -6.43
CA VAL A 91 16.51 -17.64 -6.54
C VAL A 91 15.11 -18.03 -6.09
N ILE A 92 14.61 -19.20 -6.51
CA ILE A 92 13.28 -19.69 -6.12
C ILE A 92 13.16 -19.85 -4.60
N ILE A 93 14.21 -20.28 -3.91
CA ILE A 93 14.21 -20.39 -2.44
C ILE A 93 14.28 -19.00 -1.77
N SER A 94 14.98 -18.02 -2.36
CA SER A 94 15.08 -16.67 -1.80
C SER A 94 13.75 -15.91 -1.80
N MET A 95 12.83 -16.21 -2.73
CA MET A 95 11.52 -15.57 -2.82
C MET A 95 10.63 -15.82 -1.59
N PRO A 96 10.34 -17.08 -1.18
CA PRO A 96 9.54 -17.34 0.00
C PRO A 96 10.22 -16.87 1.28
N LEU A 97 11.56 -16.86 1.33
CA LEU A 97 12.31 -16.32 2.45
C LEU A 97 12.09 -14.81 2.58
N SER A 98 12.19 -14.06 1.49
CA SER A 98 11.91 -12.63 1.43
C SER A 98 10.47 -12.31 1.82
N TYR A 99 9.52 -13.07 1.31
CA TYR A 99 8.11 -12.95 1.66
C TYR A 99 7.86 -13.19 3.17
N TRP A 100 8.46 -14.22 3.73
CA TRP A 100 8.30 -14.56 5.14
C TRP A 100 8.88 -13.47 6.06
N VAL A 101 10.05 -12.93 5.72
CA VAL A 101 10.67 -11.81 6.45
C VAL A 101 9.80 -10.56 6.35
N ALA A 102 9.36 -10.19 5.14
CA ALA A 102 8.48 -9.05 4.94
C ALA A 102 7.17 -9.19 5.74
N LYS A 103 6.53 -10.37 5.66
CA LYS A 103 5.31 -10.67 6.42
C LYS A 103 5.51 -10.55 7.93
N LYS A 104 6.61 -11.07 8.47
CA LYS A 104 6.92 -10.93 9.91
C LYS A 104 7.05 -9.47 10.32
N VAL A 105 7.78 -8.66 9.57
CA VAL A 105 7.94 -7.24 9.88
C VAL A 105 6.60 -6.52 9.82
N LEU A 106 5.78 -6.78 8.80
CA LEU A 106 4.45 -6.19 8.67
C LEU A 106 3.53 -6.56 9.85
N VAL A 107 3.51 -7.82 10.27
CA VAL A 107 2.73 -8.25 11.44
C VAL A 107 3.23 -7.57 12.72
N LEU A 108 4.54 -7.45 12.90
CA LEU A 108 5.14 -6.74 14.03
C LEU A 108 4.83 -5.23 14.02
N SER A 109 4.65 -4.62 12.86
CA SER A 109 4.34 -3.19 12.74
C SER A 109 2.86 -2.86 12.98
N GLN A 110 1.94 -3.82 12.79
CA GLN A 110 0.49 -3.60 12.93
C GLN A 110 0.06 -2.92 14.24
N PRO A 111 0.50 -3.34 15.44
CA PRO A 111 0.10 -2.70 16.68
C PRO A 111 0.55 -1.25 16.77
N TYR A 112 1.70 -0.91 16.19
CA TYR A 112 2.18 0.47 16.15
C TYR A 112 1.36 1.35 15.21
N PHE A 113 0.96 0.83 14.03
CA PHE A 113 0.05 1.54 13.14
C PHE A 113 -1.33 1.76 13.75
N LYS A 114 -1.85 0.75 14.47
CA LYS A 114 -3.10 0.92 15.22
C LYS A 114 -2.95 2.03 16.29
N GLY A 115 -1.88 1.99 17.07
CA GLY A 115 -1.60 3.03 18.06
C GLY A 115 -1.45 4.44 17.45
N GLN A 116 -0.84 4.54 16.25
CA GLN A 116 -0.76 5.79 15.51
C GLN A 116 -2.13 6.28 15.04
N ALA A 117 -2.97 5.38 14.51
CA ALA A 117 -4.33 5.72 14.09
C ALA A 117 -5.19 6.21 15.28
N ASP A 118 -5.09 5.53 16.43
CA ASP A 118 -5.80 5.91 17.66
C ASP A 118 -5.30 7.28 18.19
N ALA A 119 -3.99 7.54 18.12
CA ALA A 119 -3.42 8.84 18.51
C ALA A 119 -3.84 9.97 17.56
N LEU A 120 -3.90 9.68 16.25
CA LEU A 120 -4.38 10.63 15.25
C LEU A 120 -5.87 10.93 15.44
N GLY A 121 -6.69 9.92 15.76
CA GLY A 121 -8.10 10.10 16.09
C GLY A 121 -8.29 11.01 17.31
N ARG A 122 -7.47 10.84 18.36
CA ARG A 122 -7.48 11.75 19.53
C ARG A 122 -7.09 13.17 19.16
N LEU A 123 -6.08 13.34 18.31
CA LEU A 123 -5.69 14.67 17.84
C LEU A 123 -6.84 15.36 17.08
N TYR A 124 -7.50 14.66 16.18
CA TYR A 124 -8.64 15.23 15.45
C TYR A 124 -9.82 15.57 16.35
N GLY A 125 -10.15 14.70 17.33
CA GLY A 125 -11.17 14.97 18.31
C GLY A 125 -10.85 16.22 19.14
N PHE A 126 -9.63 16.33 19.64
CA PHE A 126 -9.17 17.52 20.37
C PHE A 126 -9.23 18.80 19.54
N VAL A 127 -8.75 18.76 18.30
CA VAL A 127 -8.80 19.94 17.40
C VAL A 127 -10.25 20.35 17.14
N GLN A 128 -11.14 19.40 16.86
CA GLN A 128 -12.56 19.68 16.65
C GLN A 128 -13.22 20.29 17.90
N GLU A 129 -12.94 19.75 19.08
CA GLU A 129 -13.45 20.26 20.35
C GLU A 129 -12.95 21.69 20.63
N ASN A 130 -11.65 21.93 20.46
CA ASN A 130 -11.05 23.25 20.65
C ASN A 130 -11.57 24.30 19.66
N LEU A 131 -11.78 23.92 18.39
CA LEU A 131 -12.36 24.83 17.39
C LEU A 131 -13.82 25.16 17.71
N THR A 132 -14.59 24.18 18.16
CA THR A 132 -16.00 24.38 18.55
C THR A 132 -16.10 25.19 19.84
N GLY A 133 -15.22 24.93 20.81
CA GLY A 133 -15.16 25.58 22.11
C GLY A 133 -14.26 26.84 22.17
N PHE A 134 -13.76 27.32 21.03
CA PHE A 134 -12.75 28.38 20.99
C PHE A 134 -13.13 29.64 21.82
N ASN A 135 -14.37 30.09 21.70
CA ASN A 135 -14.86 31.26 22.47
C ASN A 135 -14.85 30.99 23.98
N VAL A 136 -15.14 29.76 24.39
CA VAL A 136 -15.13 29.35 25.80
C VAL A 136 -13.71 29.36 26.35
N ILE A 137 -12.76 28.77 25.59
CA ILE A 137 -11.33 28.76 25.95
C ILE A 137 -10.82 30.19 26.17
N LYS A 138 -11.15 31.09 25.23
CA LYS A 138 -10.81 32.53 25.32
C LYS A 138 -11.44 33.22 26.52
N LEU A 139 -12.72 32.97 26.77
CA LEU A 139 -13.48 33.59 27.85
C LEU A 139 -12.92 33.21 29.23
N TYR A 140 -12.47 31.97 29.39
CA TYR A 140 -11.94 31.47 30.65
C TYR A 140 -10.41 31.51 30.75
N GLY A 141 -9.70 32.06 29.76
CA GLY A 141 -8.25 32.22 29.78
C GLY A 141 -7.50 30.89 29.84
N ARG A 142 -8.03 29.81 29.16
CA ARG A 142 -7.47 28.47 29.20
C ARG A 142 -6.59 28.12 28.00
N GLU A 143 -6.08 29.14 27.29
CA GLU A 143 -5.27 28.92 26.08
C GLU A 143 -3.99 28.14 26.39
N GLU A 144 -3.31 28.45 27.47
CA GLU A 144 -2.06 27.78 27.84
C GLU A 144 -2.30 26.30 28.21
N GLN A 145 -3.40 26.01 28.93
CA GLN A 145 -3.79 24.64 29.26
C GLN A 145 -4.12 23.85 27.99
N SER A 146 -4.86 24.45 27.06
CA SER A 146 -5.19 23.81 25.78
C SER A 146 -3.94 23.57 24.91
N ALA A 147 -2.99 24.52 24.91
CA ALA A 147 -1.72 24.36 24.21
C ALA A 147 -0.86 23.23 24.80
N GLN A 148 -0.83 23.09 26.13
CA GLN A 148 -0.12 22.00 26.78
C GLN A 148 -0.74 20.64 26.44
N GLU A 149 -2.05 20.52 26.47
CA GLU A 149 -2.77 19.31 26.12
C GLU A 149 -2.55 18.93 24.65
N PHE A 150 -2.57 19.90 23.74
CA PHE A 150 -2.19 19.71 22.32
C PHE A 150 -0.78 19.17 22.18
N TYR A 151 0.17 19.75 22.93
CA TYR A 151 1.56 19.30 22.94
C TYR A 151 1.66 17.82 23.38
N ASP A 152 0.98 17.44 24.45
CA ASP A 152 1.02 16.07 24.98
C ASP A 152 0.43 15.06 23.99
N ILE A 153 -0.69 15.41 23.33
CA ILE A 153 -1.31 14.59 22.29
C ILE A 153 -0.39 14.43 21.08
N THR A 154 0.19 15.53 20.60
CA THR A 154 1.10 15.50 19.44
C THR A 154 2.41 14.80 19.75
N HIS A 155 2.94 14.94 20.97
CA HIS A 155 4.12 14.23 21.42
C HIS A 155 3.88 12.71 21.47
N ASN A 156 2.72 12.28 21.98
CA ASN A 156 2.32 10.87 21.93
C ASN A 156 2.20 10.36 20.49
N LEU A 157 1.56 11.12 19.59
CA LEU A 157 1.44 10.80 18.18
C LEU A 157 2.82 10.66 17.51
N GLN A 158 3.75 11.57 17.81
CA GLN A 158 5.12 11.50 17.33
C GLN A 158 5.81 10.20 17.76
N GLN A 159 5.69 9.83 19.04
CA GLN A 159 6.34 8.62 19.56
C GLN A 159 5.81 7.33 18.91
N VAL A 160 4.49 7.18 18.81
CA VAL A 160 3.89 5.99 18.19
C VAL A 160 4.11 5.97 16.68
N GLY A 161 4.04 7.13 16.01
CA GLY A 161 4.32 7.29 14.60
C GLY A 161 5.77 6.95 14.24
N PHE A 162 6.73 7.42 15.06
CA PHE A 162 8.14 7.07 14.89
C PHE A 162 8.35 5.55 14.97
N LYS A 163 7.77 4.88 15.98
CA LYS A 163 7.87 3.42 16.12
C LYS A 163 7.22 2.69 14.93
N ALA A 164 6.04 3.12 14.50
CA ALA A 164 5.35 2.55 13.36
C ALA A 164 6.20 2.64 12.08
N THR A 165 6.72 3.83 11.79
CA THR A 165 7.56 4.08 10.62
C THR A 165 8.90 3.35 10.72
N MET A 166 9.56 3.38 11.87
CA MET A 166 10.84 2.71 12.09
C MET A 166 10.75 1.21 11.83
N VAL A 167 9.73 0.55 12.43
CA VAL A 167 9.56 -0.90 12.25
C VAL A 167 9.18 -1.24 10.81
N SER A 168 8.24 -0.52 10.21
CA SER A 168 7.80 -0.79 8.83
C SER A 168 8.90 -0.52 7.80
N SER A 169 9.73 0.49 8.01
CA SER A 169 10.82 0.81 7.08
C SER A 169 11.94 -0.24 7.06
N MET A 170 12.00 -1.14 8.06
CA MET A 170 12.94 -2.26 8.05
C MET A 170 12.65 -3.32 6.97
N VAL A 171 11.44 -3.34 6.39
CA VAL A 171 11.10 -4.29 5.32
C VAL A 171 12.06 -4.19 4.16
N MET A 172 12.29 -2.97 3.64
CA MET A 172 13.15 -2.76 2.47
C MET A 172 14.61 -3.16 2.70
N PRO A 173 15.29 -2.72 3.77
CA PRO A 173 16.66 -3.16 4.06
C PRO A 173 16.78 -4.67 4.26
N LEU A 174 15.83 -5.31 4.93
CA LEU A 174 15.90 -6.75 5.19
C LEU A 174 15.69 -7.57 3.91
N VAL A 175 14.71 -7.20 3.09
CA VAL A 175 14.50 -7.83 1.78
C VAL A 175 15.69 -7.55 0.86
N GLY A 176 16.22 -6.33 0.87
CA GLY A 176 17.44 -5.95 0.15
C GLY A 176 18.65 -6.77 0.56
N PHE A 177 18.83 -7.01 1.85
CA PHE A 177 19.90 -7.87 2.37
C PHE A 177 19.78 -9.31 1.82
N ILE A 178 18.58 -9.90 1.84
CA ILE A 178 18.34 -11.23 1.27
C ILE A 178 18.67 -11.24 -0.23
N SER A 179 18.26 -10.21 -0.96
CA SER A 179 18.57 -10.08 -2.40
C SER A 179 20.07 -9.99 -2.67
N HIS A 180 20.80 -9.22 -1.89
CA HIS A 180 22.27 -9.11 -2.02
C HIS A 180 22.96 -10.42 -1.65
N MET A 181 22.49 -11.12 -0.61
CA MET A 181 23.02 -12.47 -0.26
C MET A 181 22.73 -13.47 -1.36
N THR A 182 21.54 -13.44 -1.95
CA THR A 182 21.19 -14.29 -3.10
C THR A 182 22.10 -14.01 -4.30
N TYR A 183 22.34 -12.72 -4.60
CA TYR A 183 23.26 -12.34 -5.67
C TYR A 183 24.69 -12.82 -5.43
N LEU A 184 25.19 -12.68 -4.19
CA LEU A 184 26.51 -13.15 -3.81
C LEU A 184 26.65 -14.67 -3.95
N LEU A 185 25.63 -15.42 -3.49
CA LEU A 185 25.57 -16.87 -3.68
C LEU A 185 25.56 -17.27 -5.15
N LEU A 186 24.77 -16.57 -5.97
CA LEU A 186 24.75 -16.81 -7.43
C LEU A 186 26.08 -16.52 -8.08
N ALA A 187 26.76 -15.44 -7.69
CA ALA A 187 28.09 -15.09 -8.21
C ALA A 187 29.13 -16.15 -7.83
N LEU A 188 29.11 -16.62 -6.58
CA LEU A 188 30.04 -17.67 -6.13
C LEU A 188 29.77 -19.02 -6.80
N LEU A 189 28.53 -19.49 -6.78
CA LEU A 189 28.16 -20.78 -7.36
C LEU A 189 28.32 -20.77 -8.89
N GLY A 190 27.92 -19.68 -9.55
CA GLY A 190 28.10 -19.49 -10.98
C GLY A 190 29.58 -19.44 -11.38
N GLY A 191 30.39 -18.68 -10.61
CA GLY A 191 31.82 -18.62 -10.82
C GLY A 191 32.51 -19.97 -10.66
N LEU A 192 32.15 -20.74 -9.64
CA LEU A 192 32.65 -22.11 -9.45
C LEU A 192 32.21 -23.04 -10.60
N ALA A 193 30.97 -22.92 -11.07
CA ALA A 193 30.48 -23.73 -12.21
C ALA A 193 31.21 -23.40 -13.52
N VAL A 194 31.60 -22.14 -13.72
CA VAL A 194 32.45 -21.71 -14.85
C VAL A 194 33.86 -22.28 -14.73
N LEU A 195 34.49 -22.24 -13.56
CA LEU A 195 35.80 -22.81 -13.32
C LEU A 195 35.83 -24.32 -13.53
N GLN A 196 34.72 -25.01 -13.27
CA GLN A 196 34.55 -26.43 -13.49
C GLN A 196 34.17 -26.78 -14.96
N GLY A 197 34.02 -25.79 -15.83
CA GLY A 197 33.65 -25.96 -17.23
C GLY A 197 32.18 -26.37 -17.46
N VAL A 198 31.34 -26.29 -16.43
CA VAL A 198 29.89 -26.62 -16.50
C VAL A 198 29.09 -25.49 -17.11
N LEU A 199 29.56 -24.23 -16.96
CA LEU A 199 28.97 -23.06 -17.54
C LEU A 199 29.97 -22.24 -18.35
N THR A 200 29.50 -21.58 -19.40
CA THR A 200 30.27 -20.61 -20.17
C THR A 200 30.00 -19.19 -19.71
N ILE A 201 30.97 -18.31 -19.84
CA ILE A 201 30.81 -16.87 -19.61
C ILE A 201 30.13 -16.27 -20.86
N GLY A 202 28.84 -16.02 -20.84
CA GLY A 202 28.12 -15.39 -21.96
C GLY A 202 26.80 -16.06 -22.24
#